data_edd206b19e636dfa2f2af92f31155bdc
#
_entry.id   edd206b19e636dfa2f2af92f31155bdc
#
_cell.length_a   1.000
_cell.length_b   1.000
_cell.length_c   1.000
_cell.angle_alpha   90.00
_cell.angle_beta   90.00
_cell.angle_gamma   90.00
#
_symmetry.space_group_name_H-M   'P 1'
#
loop_
_entity.id
_entity.type
_entity.pdbx_description
1 polymer ?
#
loop_
_entity_poly.entity_id
_entity_poly.type
_entity_poly.pdbx_seq_one_letter_code
_entity_poly.pdbx_strand_id
1 'polypeptide(L)'
;MHPLAWFAWLGTASLVTLLTRNPLYLVVLFVIFILVMDVERASQRAAADSSGYDSAPSDRGLPLSPLRFALFAVPAGAVFNLLTSHVGEMVFFRLPAAIPLIGGALTAEALLYGAISGLVLVTLFTAFAVLNLALPVRDLIAYIPRAFYPVAIVSAIAVTFVPNTLRQFRQVREAQAIRGYKMHGWRDWLPLFLPVLVGGLERALQLAEAMTARGFGGGARTHLAPVARISLVAGLAGVLGAGVAQLTPTWASAAPAFLIAGALLMGAAIWHAGRGVQHTRYRRPVWHSMDTFVVVACGIAVVPFLIWAESRAYSPYPALAWPLFDLRLGGGLLGLMAPAFARRFSEQSDDHI
;
A
#
# COMPACT_ATOMS: atom_id res chain seq x y z
N MET A 1 17.33 -4.47 -2.82
CA MET A 1 16.67 -5.06 -1.61
C MET A 1 15.56 -6.01 -2.04
N HIS A 2 15.36 -7.09 -1.28
CA HIS A 2 14.36 -8.12 -1.58
C HIS A 2 12.93 -7.59 -1.28
N PRO A 3 11.93 -7.78 -2.16
CA PRO A 3 10.57 -7.27 -1.95
C PRO A 3 9.91 -7.73 -0.64
N LEU A 4 10.22 -8.95 -0.16
CA LEU A 4 9.69 -9.42 1.13
C LEU A 4 10.19 -8.58 2.32
N ALA A 5 11.39 -8.01 2.26
CA ALA A 5 11.90 -7.11 3.30
C ALA A 5 11.08 -5.82 3.35
N TRP A 6 10.67 -5.30 2.18
CA TRP A 6 9.78 -4.14 2.08
C TRP A 6 8.37 -4.42 2.59
N PHE A 7 7.83 -5.62 2.33
CA PHE A 7 6.55 -6.01 2.91
C PHE A 7 6.61 -6.17 4.43
N ALA A 8 7.70 -6.74 4.96
CA ALA A 8 7.92 -6.82 6.39
C ALA A 8 8.00 -5.42 7.02
N TRP A 9 8.73 -4.51 6.37
CA TRP A 9 8.84 -3.12 6.79
C TRP A 9 7.48 -2.40 6.79
N LEU A 10 6.71 -2.51 5.70
CA LEU A 10 5.37 -1.91 5.63
C LEU A 10 4.43 -2.49 6.69
N GLY A 11 4.45 -3.83 6.88
CA GLY A 11 3.64 -4.50 7.90
C GLY A 11 3.96 -3.98 9.29
N THR A 12 5.27 -3.85 9.61
CA THR A 12 5.75 -3.27 10.87
C THR A 12 5.34 -1.80 11.02
N ALA A 13 5.60 -0.98 9.99
CA ALA A 13 5.25 0.43 9.99
C ALA A 13 3.75 0.64 10.22
N SER A 14 2.92 -0.12 9.50
CA SER A 14 1.46 -0.07 9.65
C SER A 14 1.00 -0.55 11.03
N LEU A 15 1.56 -1.66 11.52
CA LEU A 15 1.22 -2.21 12.83
C LEU A 15 1.55 -1.21 13.95
N VAL A 16 2.76 -0.66 13.96
CA VAL A 16 3.18 0.32 14.98
C VAL A 16 2.31 1.58 14.92
N THR A 17 2.03 2.08 13.71
CA THR A 17 1.16 3.27 13.52
C THR A 17 -0.26 3.03 14.05
N LEU A 18 -0.83 1.84 13.85
CA LEU A 18 -2.17 1.49 14.33
C LEU A 18 -2.22 1.19 15.82
N LEU A 19 -1.12 0.70 16.40
CA LEU A 19 -1.04 0.38 17.81
C LEU A 19 -0.90 1.61 18.71
N THR A 20 -0.35 2.72 18.20
CA THR A 20 -0.16 3.95 18.98
C THR A 20 -1.16 5.03 18.58
N ARG A 21 -1.67 5.75 19.55
CA ARG A 21 -2.40 7.01 19.38
C ARG A 21 -1.69 8.21 20.01
N ASN A 22 -0.48 8.01 20.47
CA ASN A 22 0.33 9.08 21.02
C ASN A 22 0.87 9.96 19.88
N PRO A 23 0.54 11.27 19.84
CA PRO A 23 0.93 12.16 18.76
C PRO A 23 2.44 12.29 18.60
N LEU A 24 3.21 12.17 19.70
CA LEU A 24 4.67 12.27 19.65
C LEU A 24 5.30 11.13 18.84
N TYR A 25 4.86 9.89 19.06
CA TYR A 25 5.35 8.76 18.26
C TYR A 25 4.89 8.82 16.81
N LEU A 26 3.66 9.31 16.56
CA LEU A 26 3.15 9.48 15.19
C LEU A 26 3.95 10.52 14.41
N VAL A 27 4.33 11.63 15.04
CA VAL A 27 5.20 12.65 14.41
C VAL A 27 6.58 12.06 14.11
N VAL A 28 7.18 11.34 15.06
CA VAL A 28 8.47 10.67 14.85
C VAL A 28 8.38 9.67 13.69
N LEU A 29 7.35 8.83 13.65
CA LEU A 29 7.11 7.90 12.53
C LEU A 29 6.96 8.60 11.20
N PHE A 30 6.18 9.70 11.17
CA PHE A 30 5.98 10.49 9.96
C PHE A 30 7.30 11.06 9.43
N VAL A 31 8.14 11.62 10.33
CA VAL A 31 9.47 12.13 9.97
C VAL A 31 10.37 11.01 9.46
N ILE A 32 10.41 9.86 10.15
CA ILE A 32 11.18 8.67 9.71
C ILE A 32 10.76 8.25 8.30
N PHE A 33 9.45 8.17 8.02
CA PHE A 33 8.95 7.73 6.71
C PHE A 33 9.26 8.73 5.60
N ILE A 34 9.24 10.04 5.89
CA ILE A 34 9.70 11.09 4.95
C ILE A 34 11.19 10.89 4.65
N LEU A 35 12.02 10.70 5.67
CA LEU A 35 13.46 10.48 5.47
C LEU A 35 13.76 9.24 4.64
N VAL A 36 13.07 8.12 4.90
CA VAL A 36 13.20 6.90 4.10
C VAL A 36 12.78 7.15 2.65
N MET A 37 11.68 7.91 2.46
CA MET A 37 11.20 8.27 1.12
C MET A 37 12.18 9.15 0.36
N ASP A 38 12.82 10.11 1.02
CA ASP A 38 13.77 11.03 0.38
C ASP A 38 15.05 10.31 -0.01
N VAL A 39 15.55 9.39 0.83
CA VAL A 39 16.69 8.52 0.50
C VAL A 39 16.36 7.62 -0.71
N GLU A 40 15.16 7.02 -0.73
CA GLU A 40 14.75 6.16 -1.85
C GLU A 40 14.59 6.97 -3.16
N ARG A 41 14.08 8.19 -3.10
CA ARG A 41 14.01 9.12 -4.25
C ARG A 41 15.39 9.50 -4.76
N ALA A 42 16.33 9.80 -3.85
CA ALA A 42 17.69 10.16 -4.21
C ALA A 42 18.40 9.01 -4.93
N SER A 43 18.27 7.78 -4.39
CA SER A 43 18.82 6.58 -5.01
C SER A 43 18.25 6.32 -6.42
N GLN A 44 16.95 6.50 -6.61
CA GLN A 44 16.33 6.34 -7.93
C GLN A 44 16.78 7.41 -8.95
N ARG A 45 17.02 8.63 -8.51
CA ARG A 45 17.56 9.70 -9.36
C ARG A 45 19.00 9.38 -9.78
N ALA A 46 19.84 8.98 -8.84
CA ALA A 46 21.22 8.58 -9.14
C ALA A 46 21.28 7.42 -10.15
N ALA A 47 20.43 6.41 -9.98
CA ALA A 47 20.31 5.29 -10.91
C ALA A 47 19.79 5.71 -12.31
N ALA A 48 18.93 6.71 -12.40
CA ALA A 48 18.44 7.25 -13.67
C ALA A 48 19.54 8.04 -14.40
N ASP A 49 20.29 8.87 -13.67
CA ASP A 49 21.37 9.68 -14.24
C ASP A 49 22.52 8.80 -14.76
N SER A 50 22.85 7.70 -14.07
CA SER A 50 23.90 6.76 -14.50
C SER A 50 23.52 5.94 -15.74
N SER A 51 22.23 5.75 -16.01
CA SER A 51 21.77 4.93 -17.14
C SER A 51 21.86 5.62 -18.51
N GLY A 52 22.14 6.91 -18.57
CA GLY A 52 22.28 7.69 -19.83
C GLY A 52 21.06 7.67 -20.76
N TYR A 53 20.02 6.98 -20.36
CA TYR A 53 18.76 6.93 -21.08
C TYR A 53 17.94 8.16 -20.66
N ASP A 54 17.58 8.97 -21.64
CA ASP A 54 16.60 10.06 -21.54
C ASP A 54 15.17 9.53 -21.22
N SER A 55 15.08 8.50 -20.39
CA SER A 55 13.88 8.24 -19.64
C SER A 55 13.77 9.41 -18.68
N ALA A 56 13.07 10.48 -19.12
CA ALA A 56 12.53 11.47 -18.19
C ALA A 56 12.19 10.70 -16.92
N PRO A 57 12.72 11.08 -15.75
CA PRO A 57 12.44 10.36 -14.52
C PRO A 57 10.95 10.16 -14.57
N SER A 58 10.52 8.90 -14.69
CA SER A 58 9.11 8.62 -14.56
C SER A 58 8.83 9.20 -13.20
N ASP A 59 8.38 10.46 -13.21
CA ASP A 59 7.94 11.16 -12.04
C ASP A 59 6.75 10.32 -11.58
N ARG A 60 7.07 9.22 -10.89
CA ARG A 60 6.13 8.46 -10.09
C ARG A 60 5.80 9.35 -8.90
N GLY A 61 5.66 10.66 -9.24
CA GLY A 61 5.20 11.67 -8.35
C GLY A 61 3.87 11.17 -7.84
N LEU A 62 3.87 10.77 -6.60
CA LEU A 62 2.60 10.62 -5.89
C LEU A 62 1.80 11.87 -6.23
N PRO A 63 0.56 11.74 -6.70
CA PRO A 63 -0.27 12.88 -7.07
C PRO A 63 -0.39 13.90 -5.93
N LEU A 64 -0.09 13.48 -4.70
CA LEU A 64 -0.04 14.28 -3.49
C LEU A 64 1.27 14.01 -2.75
N SER A 65 2.06 15.05 -2.50
CA SER A 65 3.19 14.93 -1.58
C SER A 65 2.67 14.64 -0.16
N PRO A 66 3.31 13.75 0.62
CA PRO A 66 2.87 13.44 1.98
C PRO A 66 2.67 14.67 2.86
N LEU A 67 3.52 15.69 2.67
CA LEU A 67 3.41 16.94 3.42
C LEU A 67 2.16 17.74 3.06
N ARG A 68 1.79 17.82 1.76
CA ARG A 68 0.53 18.46 1.33
C ARG A 68 -0.68 17.69 1.80
N PHE A 69 -0.58 16.37 1.79
CA PHE A 69 -1.64 15.52 2.32
C PHE A 69 -1.81 15.71 3.83
N ALA A 70 -0.72 15.83 4.60
CA ALA A 70 -0.75 16.14 6.02
C ALA A 70 -1.42 17.48 6.32
N LEU A 71 -1.06 18.51 5.54
CA LEU A 71 -1.62 19.87 5.70
C LEU A 71 -3.13 19.90 5.48
N PHE A 72 -3.67 18.98 4.69
CA PHE A 72 -5.11 18.85 4.46
C PHE A 72 -5.78 17.87 5.43
N ALA A 73 -5.23 16.67 5.59
CA ALA A 73 -5.89 15.57 6.29
C ALA A 73 -5.92 15.78 7.82
N VAL A 74 -4.88 16.40 8.41
CA VAL A 74 -4.88 16.64 9.86
C VAL A 74 -5.92 17.68 10.27
N PRO A 75 -6.00 18.88 9.63
CA PRO A 75 -7.07 19.83 9.94
C PRO A 75 -8.47 19.29 9.58
N ALA A 76 -8.60 18.57 8.47
CA ALA A 76 -9.88 17.99 8.09
C ALA A 76 -10.38 16.97 9.13
N GLY A 77 -9.49 16.09 9.63
CA GLY A 77 -9.81 15.17 10.71
C GLY A 77 -10.17 15.88 12.01
N ALA A 78 -9.42 16.94 12.37
CA ALA A 78 -9.69 17.76 13.55
C ALA A 78 -11.08 18.42 13.47
N VAL A 79 -11.39 19.07 12.35
CA VAL A 79 -12.69 19.75 12.15
C VAL A 79 -13.83 18.74 12.09
N PHE A 80 -13.65 17.63 11.37
CA PHE A 80 -14.67 16.59 11.28
C PHE A 80 -15.04 16.04 12.66
N ASN A 81 -14.05 15.70 13.47
CA ASN A 81 -14.30 15.14 14.80
C ASN A 81 -14.82 16.20 15.79
N LEU A 82 -14.38 17.45 15.66
CA LEU A 82 -14.91 18.57 16.44
C LEU A 82 -16.41 18.77 16.22
N LEU A 83 -16.88 18.56 14.98
CA LEU A 83 -18.29 18.73 14.60
C LEU A 83 -19.15 17.51 14.93
N THR A 84 -18.57 16.31 15.00
CA THR A 84 -19.32 15.06 15.20
C THR A 84 -19.25 14.50 16.61
N SER A 85 -18.19 14.83 17.37
CA SER A 85 -17.98 14.32 18.73
C SER A 85 -18.17 15.47 19.75
N HIS A 86 -19.08 15.26 20.70
CA HIS A 86 -19.43 16.24 21.73
C HIS A 86 -18.95 15.81 23.12
N VAL A 87 -17.94 14.96 23.17
CA VAL A 87 -17.35 14.41 24.41
C VAL A 87 -16.13 15.22 24.80
N GLY A 88 -15.98 15.57 26.07
CA GLY A 88 -14.84 16.31 26.64
C GLY A 88 -15.27 17.31 27.69
N GLU A 89 -14.29 17.77 28.50
CA GLU A 89 -14.52 18.72 29.60
C GLU A 89 -14.23 20.18 29.18
N MET A 90 -13.28 20.39 28.27
CA MET A 90 -12.90 21.73 27.79
C MET A 90 -13.77 22.19 26.64
N VAL A 91 -14.91 22.82 26.94
CA VAL A 91 -15.85 23.34 25.95
C VAL A 91 -15.43 24.74 25.49
N PHE A 92 -15.14 24.94 24.21
CA PHE A 92 -14.89 26.24 23.61
C PHE A 92 -16.17 26.99 23.24
N PHE A 93 -17.13 26.27 22.65
CA PHE A 93 -18.36 26.85 22.15
C PHE A 93 -19.48 25.82 22.18
N ARG A 94 -20.74 26.27 22.37
CA ARG A 94 -21.91 25.40 22.31
C ARG A 94 -22.79 25.81 21.14
N LEU A 95 -22.94 24.91 20.16
CA LEU A 95 -23.86 25.08 19.05
C LEU A 95 -25.29 24.76 19.49
N PRO A 96 -26.32 25.48 18.96
CA PRO A 96 -27.72 25.17 19.24
C PRO A 96 -28.06 23.72 18.88
N ALA A 97 -28.73 23.02 19.80
CA ALA A 97 -29.15 21.63 19.60
C ALA A 97 -30.16 21.42 18.45
N ALA A 98 -30.63 22.49 17.84
CA ALA A 98 -31.55 22.46 16.70
C ALA A 98 -30.92 21.93 15.40
N ILE A 99 -29.58 21.84 15.33
CA ILE A 99 -28.88 21.34 14.11
C ILE A 99 -28.56 19.85 14.34
N PRO A 100 -29.23 18.93 13.65
CA PRO A 100 -28.93 17.51 13.77
C PRO A 100 -27.48 17.20 13.30
N LEU A 101 -26.77 16.37 13.98
CA LEU A 101 -25.37 15.94 13.76
C LEU A 101 -24.27 16.94 14.20
N ILE A 102 -24.50 18.26 14.17
CA ILE A 102 -23.48 19.29 14.42
C ILE A 102 -23.77 20.05 15.72
N GLY A 103 -25.01 19.97 16.23
CA GLY A 103 -25.44 20.67 17.46
C GLY A 103 -24.89 20.00 18.70
N GLY A 104 -24.11 20.76 19.50
CA GLY A 104 -23.57 20.27 20.77
C GLY A 104 -22.38 21.10 21.27
N ALA A 105 -21.65 20.56 22.26
CA ALA A 105 -20.47 21.19 22.80
C ALA A 105 -19.26 20.93 21.92
N LEU A 106 -18.60 21.95 21.44
CA LEU A 106 -17.30 21.85 20.73
C LEU A 106 -16.20 21.82 21.76
N THR A 107 -15.47 20.70 21.84
CA THR A 107 -14.47 20.42 22.88
C THR A 107 -13.06 20.36 22.32
N ALA A 108 -12.05 20.77 23.12
CA ALA A 108 -10.64 20.68 22.76
C ALA A 108 -10.18 19.25 22.56
N GLU A 109 -10.70 18.36 23.38
CA GLU A 109 -10.41 16.93 23.33
C GLU A 109 -10.88 16.31 22.01
N ALA A 110 -12.06 16.68 21.52
CA ALA A 110 -12.58 16.25 20.23
C ALA A 110 -11.70 16.74 19.08
N LEU A 111 -11.26 18.00 19.11
CA LEU A 111 -10.38 18.56 18.10
C LEU A 111 -9.03 17.84 18.07
N LEU A 112 -8.42 17.62 19.25
CA LEU A 112 -7.15 16.92 19.35
C LEU A 112 -7.26 15.47 18.91
N TYR A 113 -8.31 14.76 19.30
CA TYR A 113 -8.55 13.38 18.87
C TYR A 113 -8.69 13.27 17.35
N GLY A 114 -9.39 14.22 16.72
CA GLY A 114 -9.52 14.31 15.28
C GLY A 114 -8.17 14.60 14.58
N ALA A 115 -7.36 15.49 15.16
CA ALA A 115 -6.03 15.78 14.65
C ALA A 115 -5.11 14.55 14.71
N ILE A 116 -5.14 13.80 15.83
CA ILE A 116 -4.40 12.55 15.98
C ILE A 116 -4.86 11.51 14.96
N SER A 117 -6.17 11.36 14.76
CA SER A 117 -6.73 10.43 13.76
C SER A 117 -6.30 10.80 12.33
N GLY A 118 -6.29 12.09 12.02
CA GLY A 118 -5.74 12.62 10.77
C GLY A 118 -4.25 12.31 10.62
N LEU A 119 -3.49 12.45 11.71
CA LEU A 119 -2.05 12.15 11.72
C LEU A 119 -1.77 10.65 11.52
N VAL A 120 -2.56 9.75 12.12
CA VAL A 120 -2.50 8.30 11.85
C VAL A 120 -2.71 8.02 10.37
N LEU A 121 -3.74 8.63 9.76
CA LEU A 121 -4.03 8.47 8.34
C LEU A 121 -2.87 8.92 7.46
N VAL A 122 -2.29 10.08 7.77
CA VAL A 122 -1.14 10.65 7.04
C VAL A 122 0.10 9.76 7.16
N THR A 123 0.37 9.27 8.38
CA THR A 123 1.51 8.39 8.64
C THR A 123 1.38 7.07 7.87
N LEU A 124 0.19 6.45 7.89
CA LEU A 124 -0.11 5.27 7.07
C LEU A 124 0.04 5.55 5.57
N PHE A 125 -0.54 6.66 5.09
CA PHE A 125 -0.41 7.05 3.69
C PHE A 125 1.06 7.18 3.29
N THR A 126 1.90 7.78 4.15
CA THR A 126 3.32 7.96 3.87
C THR A 126 4.06 6.61 3.84
N ALA A 127 3.74 5.67 4.74
CA ALA A 127 4.31 4.31 4.70
C ALA A 127 3.99 3.58 3.40
N PHE A 128 2.73 3.63 2.94
CA PHE A 128 2.34 3.07 1.65
C PHE A 128 2.98 3.80 0.47
N ALA A 129 3.17 5.11 0.57
CA ALA A 129 3.84 5.91 -0.44
C ALA A 129 5.31 5.51 -0.61
N VAL A 130 6.02 5.24 0.49
CA VAL A 130 7.39 4.70 0.49
C VAL A 130 7.43 3.34 -0.21
N LEU A 131 6.52 2.42 0.13
CA LEU A 131 6.48 1.11 -0.53
C LEU A 131 6.23 1.22 -2.04
N ASN A 132 5.28 2.09 -2.43
CA ASN A 132 4.95 2.30 -3.85
C ASN A 132 6.14 2.86 -4.64
N LEU A 133 6.94 3.71 -3.99
CA LEU A 133 8.18 4.23 -4.56
C LEU A 133 9.24 3.13 -4.67
N ALA A 134 9.46 2.37 -3.59
CA ALA A 134 10.52 1.38 -3.49
C ALA A 134 10.30 0.13 -4.36
N LEU A 135 9.04 -0.30 -4.54
CA LEU A 135 8.70 -1.49 -5.28
C LEU A 135 7.96 -1.16 -6.59
N PRO A 136 8.60 -1.37 -7.76
CA PRO A 136 7.89 -1.26 -9.03
C PRO A 136 6.80 -2.34 -9.13
N VAL A 137 5.66 -1.98 -9.73
CA VAL A 137 4.50 -2.89 -9.89
C VAL A 137 4.87 -4.21 -10.57
N ARG A 138 5.86 -4.18 -11.47
CA ARG A 138 6.36 -5.39 -12.14
C ARG A 138 6.92 -6.43 -11.16
N ASP A 139 7.61 -5.98 -10.11
CA ASP A 139 8.18 -6.87 -9.10
C ASP A 139 7.09 -7.46 -8.21
N LEU A 140 6.02 -6.70 -7.96
CA LEU A 140 4.84 -7.18 -7.22
C LEU A 140 4.12 -8.32 -7.96
N ILE A 141 3.99 -8.23 -9.29
CA ILE A 141 3.37 -9.27 -10.12
C ILE A 141 4.12 -10.61 -9.98
N ALA A 142 5.44 -10.57 -9.80
CA ALA A 142 6.24 -11.78 -9.63
C ALA A 142 5.92 -12.56 -8.35
N TYR A 143 5.25 -11.94 -7.36
CA TYR A 143 4.82 -12.55 -6.10
C TYR A 143 3.40 -13.10 -6.14
N ILE A 144 2.66 -12.90 -7.23
CA ILE A 144 1.33 -13.51 -7.39
C ILE A 144 1.48 -15.04 -7.27
N PRO A 145 0.68 -15.70 -6.40
CA PRO A 145 0.73 -17.14 -6.24
C PRO A 145 0.55 -17.87 -7.57
N ARG A 146 1.27 -18.97 -7.74
CA ARG A 146 1.23 -19.77 -8.99
C ARG A 146 -0.18 -20.21 -9.40
N ALA A 147 -1.09 -20.36 -8.44
CA ALA A 147 -2.50 -20.64 -8.70
C ALA A 147 -3.18 -19.58 -9.59
N PHE A 148 -2.71 -18.32 -9.50
CA PHE A 148 -3.22 -17.18 -10.26
C PHE A 148 -2.31 -16.80 -11.44
N TYR A 149 -1.53 -17.75 -11.95
CA TYR A 149 -0.59 -17.52 -13.07
C TYR A 149 -1.23 -16.83 -14.29
N PRO A 150 -2.44 -17.19 -14.77
CA PRO A 150 -3.09 -16.44 -15.86
C PRO A 150 -3.31 -14.97 -15.53
N VAL A 151 -3.70 -14.67 -14.28
CA VAL A 151 -3.90 -13.29 -13.81
C VAL A 151 -2.56 -12.55 -13.77
N ALA A 152 -1.48 -13.21 -13.33
CA ALA A 152 -0.14 -12.63 -13.33
C ALA A 152 0.31 -12.24 -14.75
N ILE A 153 0.08 -13.09 -15.75
CA ILE A 153 0.40 -12.79 -17.16
C ILE A 153 -0.41 -11.58 -17.66
N VAL A 154 -1.73 -11.61 -17.47
CA VAL A 154 -2.61 -10.51 -17.89
C VAL A 154 -2.18 -9.20 -17.22
N SER A 155 -1.85 -9.23 -15.92
CA SER A 155 -1.37 -8.06 -15.18
C SER A 155 -0.03 -7.57 -15.73
N ALA A 156 0.91 -8.46 -16.04
CA ALA A 156 2.21 -8.10 -16.62
C ALA A 156 2.05 -7.44 -18.00
N ILE A 157 1.15 -7.97 -18.84
CA ILE A 157 0.79 -7.38 -20.13
C ILE A 157 0.17 -6.00 -19.90
N ALA A 158 -0.82 -5.88 -19.01
CA ALA A 158 -1.51 -4.62 -18.73
C ALA A 158 -0.55 -3.51 -18.28
N VAL A 159 0.39 -3.81 -17.38
CA VAL A 159 1.39 -2.84 -16.88
C VAL A 159 2.30 -2.31 -18.00
N THR A 160 2.56 -3.13 -19.03
CA THR A 160 3.35 -2.67 -20.20
C THR A 160 2.49 -1.98 -21.25
N PHE A 161 1.24 -2.39 -21.39
CA PHE A 161 0.31 -1.81 -22.38
C PHE A 161 -0.14 -0.39 -22.01
N VAL A 162 -0.42 -0.12 -20.74
CA VAL A 162 -0.89 1.20 -20.28
C VAL A 162 0.05 2.34 -20.72
N PRO A 163 1.38 2.30 -20.43
CA PRO A 163 2.29 3.35 -20.90
C PRO A 163 2.34 3.48 -22.42
N ASN A 164 2.27 2.36 -23.15
CA ASN A 164 2.30 2.37 -24.60
C ASN A 164 1.01 2.99 -25.18
N THR A 165 -0.14 2.68 -24.61
CA THR A 165 -1.43 3.28 -25.01
C THR A 165 -1.45 4.78 -24.73
N LEU A 166 -0.89 5.24 -23.62
CA LEU A 166 -0.77 6.66 -23.32
C LEU A 166 0.14 7.39 -24.31
N ARG A 167 1.26 6.77 -24.73
CA ARG A 167 2.13 7.34 -25.78
C ARG A 167 1.37 7.44 -27.11
N GLN A 168 0.67 6.37 -27.51
CA GLN A 168 -0.13 6.37 -28.72
C GLN A 168 -1.23 7.44 -28.67
N PHE A 169 -1.90 7.59 -27.55
CA PHE A 169 -2.91 8.64 -27.37
C PHE A 169 -2.32 10.04 -27.59
N ARG A 170 -1.12 10.30 -27.04
CA ARG A 170 -0.42 11.58 -27.27
C ARG A 170 -0.08 11.77 -28.75
N GLN A 171 0.45 10.76 -29.43
CA GLN A 171 0.76 10.82 -30.87
C GLN A 171 -0.48 11.09 -31.73
N VAL A 172 -1.60 10.40 -31.44
CA VAL A 172 -2.87 10.64 -32.15
C VAL A 172 -3.35 12.05 -31.90
N ARG A 173 -3.28 12.54 -30.65
CA ARG A 173 -3.68 13.93 -30.31
C ARG A 173 -2.82 14.95 -31.06
N GLU A 174 -1.51 14.76 -31.12
CA GLU A 174 -0.59 15.63 -31.83
C GLU A 174 -0.88 15.63 -33.34
N ALA A 175 -1.09 14.45 -33.93
CA ALA A 175 -1.46 14.32 -35.33
C ALA A 175 -2.78 15.01 -35.66
N GLN A 176 -3.77 14.93 -34.78
CA GLN A 176 -5.07 15.64 -34.96
C GLN A 176 -4.92 17.15 -34.77
N ALA A 177 -4.06 17.60 -33.86
CA ALA A 177 -3.77 19.02 -33.66
C ALA A 177 -3.13 19.65 -34.92
N ILE A 178 -2.20 18.93 -35.59
CA ILE A 178 -1.60 19.37 -36.88
C ILE A 178 -2.68 19.50 -37.97
N ARG A 179 -3.71 18.66 -37.94
CA ARG A 179 -4.86 18.75 -38.86
C ARG A 179 -5.86 19.85 -38.49
N GLY A 180 -5.53 20.69 -37.49
CA GLY A 180 -6.37 21.79 -37.04
C GLY A 180 -7.53 21.38 -36.11
N TYR A 181 -7.52 20.15 -35.63
CA TYR A 181 -8.57 19.67 -34.74
C TYR A 181 -8.42 20.28 -33.33
N LYS A 182 -9.45 21.04 -32.90
CA LYS A 182 -9.51 21.67 -31.58
C LYS A 182 -10.59 20.99 -30.75
N MET A 183 -10.23 20.52 -29.57
CA MET A 183 -11.17 19.92 -28.61
C MET A 183 -11.98 21.02 -27.90
N HIS A 184 -13.30 21.00 -28.02
CA HIS A 184 -14.22 21.95 -27.35
C HIS A 184 -15.26 21.26 -26.48
N GLY A 185 -15.44 19.93 -26.62
CA GLY A 185 -16.47 19.19 -25.86
C GLY A 185 -16.24 17.68 -25.77
N TRP A 186 -17.14 17.00 -25.07
CA TRP A 186 -17.08 15.56 -24.83
C TRP A 186 -17.18 14.70 -26.11
N ARG A 187 -17.88 15.20 -27.12
CA ARG A 187 -18.04 14.52 -28.43
C ARG A 187 -16.76 14.55 -29.27
N ASP A 188 -15.89 15.48 -28.99
CA ASP A 188 -14.62 15.65 -29.69
C ASP A 188 -13.55 14.61 -29.27
N TRP A 189 -13.86 13.77 -28.29
CA TRP A 189 -13.00 12.66 -27.89
C TRP A 189 -13.07 11.47 -28.86
N LEU A 190 -14.15 11.32 -29.60
CA LEU A 190 -14.39 10.18 -30.49
C LEU A 190 -13.29 10.00 -31.57
N PRO A 191 -12.90 11.06 -32.32
CA PRO A 191 -11.82 10.97 -33.32
C PRO A 191 -10.45 10.65 -32.74
N LEU A 192 -10.24 10.87 -31.44
CA LEU A 192 -9.00 10.50 -30.73
C LEU A 192 -9.07 9.07 -30.21
N PHE A 193 -10.23 8.69 -29.68
CA PHE A 193 -10.40 7.40 -29.03
C PHE A 193 -10.43 6.24 -30.03
N LEU A 194 -11.11 6.43 -31.18
CA LEU A 194 -11.25 5.37 -32.17
C LEU A 194 -9.92 4.86 -32.74
N PRO A 195 -8.97 5.71 -33.20
CA PRO A 195 -7.66 5.24 -33.67
C PRO A 195 -6.82 4.57 -32.57
N VAL A 196 -6.90 5.05 -31.33
CA VAL A 196 -6.19 4.44 -30.20
C VAL A 196 -6.76 3.07 -29.89
N LEU A 197 -8.08 2.91 -29.96
CA LEU A 197 -8.75 1.63 -29.70
C LEU A 197 -8.44 0.61 -30.79
N VAL A 198 -8.49 0.99 -32.08
CA VAL A 198 -8.16 0.12 -33.20
C VAL A 198 -6.70 -0.32 -33.13
N GLY A 199 -5.77 0.61 -32.97
CA GLY A 199 -4.35 0.26 -32.85
C GLY A 199 -4.00 -0.50 -31.56
N GLY A 200 -4.80 -0.35 -30.50
CA GLY A 200 -4.71 -1.17 -29.30
C GLY A 200 -5.15 -2.61 -29.56
N LEU A 201 -6.26 -2.79 -30.31
CA LEU A 201 -6.79 -4.10 -30.68
C LEU A 201 -5.85 -4.85 -31.61
N GLU A 202 -5.31 -4.18 -32.63
CA GLU A 202 -4.31 -4.75 -33.54
C GLU A 202 -3.08 -5.28 -32.79
N ARG A 203 -2.55 -4.50 -31.85
CA ARG A 203 -1.42 -4.96 -31.02
C ARG A 203 -1.79 -6.11 -30.11
N ALA A 204 -3.02 -6.14 -29.58
CA ALA A 204 -3.49 -7.26 -28.77
C ALA A 204 -3.57 -8.55 -29.60
N LEU A 205 -4.05 -8.46 -30.84
CA LEU A 205 -4.10 -9.60 -31.77
C LEU A 205 -2.69 -10.09 -32.12
N GLN A 206 -1.77 -9.17 -32.49
CA GLN A 206 -0.37 -9.52 -32.78
C GLN A 206 0.31 -10.18 -31.58
N LEU A 207 0.06 -9.68 -30.36
CA LEU A 207 0.58 -10.30 -29.14
C LEU A 207 -0.01 -11.69 -28.93
N ALA A 208 -1.32 -11.87 -29.14
CA ALA A 208 -1.99 -13.17 -29.01
C ALA A 208 -1.42 -14.18 -30.02
N GLU A 209 -1.21 -13.81 -31.29
CA GLU A 209 -0.57 -14.64 -32.32
C GLU A 209 0.85 -15.01 -31.91
N ALA A 210 1.66 -14.04 -31.46
CA ALA A 210 3.01 -14.30 -31.01
C ALA A 210 3.08 -15.21 -29.78
N MET A 211 2.10 -15.11 -28.87
CA MET A 211 2.00 -15.99 -27.70
C MET A 211 1.60 -17.42 -28.11
N THR A 212 0.63 -17.57 -29.01
CA THR A 212 0.22 -18.90 -29.50
C THR A 212 1.34 -19.57 -30.29
N ALA A 213 2.08 -18.84 -31.11
CA ALA A 213 3.26 -19.36 -31.84
C ALA A 213 4.37 -19.85 -30.90
N ARG A 214 4.47 -19.28 -29.69
CA ARG A 214 5.40 -19.72 -28.63
C ARG A 214 4.83 -20.83 -27.74
N GLY A 215 3.67 -21.37 -28.08
CA GLY A 215 3.02 -22.45 -27.32
C GLY A 215 2.26 -21.97 -26.05
N PHE A 216 2.05 -20.66 -25.90
CA PHE A 216 1.18 -20.17 -24.82
C PHE A 216 -0.27 -20.59 -25.07
N GLY A 217 -0.93 -21.13 -24.06
CA GLY A 217 -2.33 -21.59 -24.12
C GLY A 217 -2.51 -23.05 -24.51
N GLY A 218 -1.47 -23.75 -25.00
CA GLY A 218 -1.52 -25.18 -25.37
C GLY A 218 -1.37 -26.15 -24.20
N GLY A 219 -1.05 -25.67 -23.01
CA GLY A 219 -0.76 -26.53 -21.86
C GLY A 219 -1.65 -26.20 -20.66
N ALA A 220 -2.33 -27.21 -20.18
CA ALA A 220 -3.05 -27.29 -18.94
C ALA A 220 -4.35 -26.49 -18.86
N ARG A 221 -5.44 -27.15 -19.18
CA ARG A 221 -6.73 -26.88 -18.55
C ARG A 221 -6.48 -26.88 -17.05
N THR A 222 -6.48 -25.72 -16.44
CA THR A 222 -6.39 -25.57 -14.98
C THR A 222 -7.73 -26.01 -14.36
N HIS A 223 -8.02 -27.30 -14.44
CA HIS A 223 -9.06 -27.87 -13.59
C HIS A 223 -8.48 -27.85 -12.18
N LEU A 224 -9.00 -26.96 -11.36
CA LEU A 224 -8.73 -27.01 -9.92
C LEU A 224 -8.99 -28.44 -9.46
N ALA A 225 -7.97 -29.10 -8.89
CA ALA A 225 -8.14 -30.41 -8.30
C ALA A 225 -9.35 -30.35 -7.34
N PRO A 226 -10.20 -31.39 -7.30
CA PRO A 226 -11.40 -31.36 -6.46
C PRO A 226 -11.08 -31.00 -5.00
N VAL A 227 -9.95 -31.47 -4.50
CA VAL A 227 -9.43 -31.13 -3.17
C VAL A 227 -9.22 -29.62 -3.01
N ALA A 228 -8.62 -28.94 -3.98
CA ALA A 228 -8.39 -27.48 -3.91
C ALA A 228 -9.71 -26.70 -3.96
N ARG A 229 -10.72 -27.20 -4.69
CA ARG A 229 -12.04 -26.58 -4.73
C ARG A 229 -12.77 -26.72 -3.39
N ILE A 230 -12.75 -27.92 -2.81
CA ILE A 230 -13.39 -28.20 -1.52
C ILE A 230 -12.72 -27.38 -0.42
N SER A 231 -11.39 -27.34 -0.35
CA SER A 231 -10.66 -26.58 0.66
C SER A 231 -10.87 -25.06 0.51
N LEU A 232 -11.07 -24.56 -0.71
CA LEU A 232 -11.39 -23.16 -0.94
C LEU A 232 -12.80 -22.81 -0.45
N VAL A 233 -13.79 -23.64 -0.76
CA VAL A 233 -15.17 -23.45 -0.29
C VAL A 233 -15.25 -23.57 1.23
N ALA A 234 -14.61 -24.58 1.82
CA ALA A 234 -14.56 -24.77 3.26
C ALA A 234 -13.82 -23.62 3.96
N GLY A 235 -12.73 -23.11 3.36
CA GLY A 235 -11.99 -21.96 3.88
C GLY A 235 -12.83 -20.68 3.87
N LEU A 236 -13.56 -20.43 2.76
CA LEU A 236 -14.47 -19.29 2.67
C LEU A 236 -15.62 -19.41 3.68
N ALA A 237 -16.20 -20.60 3.81
CA ALA A 237 -17.23 -20.85 4.81
C ALA A 237 -16.71 -20.63 6.26
N GLY A 238 -15.47 -21.00 6.53
CA GLY A 238 -14.81 -20.74 7.82
C GLY A 238 -14.66 -19.25 8.12
N VAL A 239 -14.21 -18.45 7.14
CA VAL A 239 -14.06 -16.98 7.29
C VAL A 239 -15.43 -16.31 7.47
N LEU A 240 -16.45 -16.70 6.70
CA LEU A 240 -17.81 -16.19 6.85
C LEU A 240 -18.41 -16.63 8.19
N GLY A 241 -18.17 -17.88 8.60
CA GLY A 241 -18.58 -18.41 9.89
C GLY A 241 -17.97 -17.65 11.08
N ALA A 242 -16.71 -17.22 10.95
CA ALA A 242 -16.08 -16.35 11.95
C ALA A 242 -16.81 -15.00 12.09
N GLY A 243 -17.23 -14.39 10.96
CA GLY A 243 -18.03 -13.16 10.98
C GLY A 243 -19.37 -13.34 11.67
N VAL A 244 -20.07 -14.44 11.38
CA VAL A 244 -21.37 -14.76 12.03
C VAL A 244 -21.18 -15.08 13.52
N ALA A 245 -20.11 -15.81 13.88
CA ALA A 245 -19.79 -16.13 15.26
C ALA A 245 -19.55 -14.88 16.13
N GLN A 246 -18.96 -13.83 15.55
CA GLN A 246 -18.78 -12.54 16.23
C GLN A 246 -20.10 -11.85 16.59
N LEU A 247 -21.16 -12.07 15.79
CA LEU A 247 -22.48 -11.47 16.02
C LEU A 247 -23.28 -12.21 17.09
N THR A 248 -22.87 -13.43 17.48
CA THR A 248 -23.56 -14.26 18.47
C THR A 248 -22.72 -14.37 19.74
N PRO A 249 -23.24 -13.93 20.92
CA PRO A 249 -22.47 -13.95 22.17
C PRO A 249 -21.97 -15.33 22.58
N THR A 250 -22.71 -16.38 22.23
CA THR A 250 -22.38 -17.78 22.55
C THR A 250 -21.19 -18.33 21.78
N TRP A 251 -20.92 -17.82 20.56
CA TRP A 251 -19.87 -18.30 19.66
C TRP A 251 -18.72 -17.31 19.47
N ALA A 252 -18.80 -16.14 20.09
CA ALA A 252 -17.80 -15.07 19.94
C ALA A 252 -16.38 -15.53 20.31
N SER A 253 -16.23 -16.39 21.31
CA SER A 253 -14.94 -16.97 21.70
C SER A 253 -14.36 -17.94 20.67
N ALA A 254 -15.18 -18.55 19.82
CA ALA A 254 -14.76 -19.47 18.76
C ALA A 254 -14.43 -18.75 17.43
N ALA A 255 -14.84 -17.49 17.26
CA ALA A 255 -14.64 -16.71 16.04
C ALA A 255 -13.17 -16.67 15.57
N PRO A 256 -12.14 -16.43 16.43
CA PRO A 256 -10.75 -16.43 15.99
C PRO A 256 -10.29 -17.81 15.49
N ALA A 257 -10.80 -18.90 16.07
CA ALA A 257 -10.47 -20.25 15.62
C ALA A 257 -11.03 -20.53 14.21
N PHE A 258 -12.28 -20.13 13.94
CA PHE A 258 -12.88 -20.22 12.60
C PHE A 258 -12.13 -19.38 11.56
N LEU A 259 -11.68 -18.20 11.94
CA LEU A 259 -10.91 -17.30 11.07
C LEU A 259 -9.56 -17.91 10.71
N ILE A 260 -8.83 -18.43 11.70
CA ILE A 260 -7.52 -19.07 11.48
C ILE A 260 -7.68 -20.35 10.64
N ALA A 261 -8.64 -21.21 10.99
CA ALA A 261 -8.89 -22.42 10.22
C ALA A 261 -9.29 -22.12 8.78
N GLY A 262 -10.18 -21.14 8.57
CA GLY A 262 -10.59 -20.69 7.24
C GLY A 262 -9.42 -20.14 6.41
N ALA A 263 -8.56 -19.31 7.01
CA ALA A 263 -7.38 -18.77 6.36
C ALA A 263 -6.35 -19.87 6.00
N LEU A 264 -6.14 -20.84 6.88
CA LEU A 264 -5.25 -21.98 6.61
C LEU A 264 -5.78 -22.86 5.47
N LEU A 265 -7.08 -23.13 5.44
CA LEU A 265 -7.71 -23.90 4.35
C LEU A 265 -7.62 -23.16 3.02
N MET A 266 -7.84 -21.85 2.99
CA MET A 266 -7.64 -21.04 1.79
C MET A 266 -6.18 -21.03 1.34
N GLY A 267 -5.23 -20.89 2.25
CA GLY A 267 -3.80 -20.97 1.96
C GLY A 267 -3.42 -22.32 1.38
N ALA A 268 -3.91 -23.42 1.96
CA ALA A 268 -3.72 -24.78 1.46
C ALA A 268 -4.33 -24.97 0.05
N ALA A 269 -5.54 -24.42 -0.19
CA ALA A 269 -6.18 -24.46 -1.50
C ALA A 269 -5.32 -23.77 -2.57
N ILE A 270 -4.85 -22.56 -2.28
CA ILE A 270 -3.98 -21.78 -3.19
C ILE A 270 -2.67 -22.52 -3.45
N TRP A 271 -2.08 -23.11 -2.41
CA TRP A 271 -0.84 -23.86 -2.54
C TRP A 271 -1.01 -25.12 -3.39
N HIS A 272 -2.07 -25.90 -3.16
CA HIS A 272 -2.40 -27.07 -3.96
C HIS A 272 -2.71 -26.72 -5.42
N ALA A 273 -3.48 -25.65 -5.67
CA ALA A 273 -3.77 -25.16 -7.01
C ALA A 273 -2.50 -24.73 -7.77
N GLY A 274 -1.50 -24.20 -7.05
CA GLY A 274 -0.22 -23.77 -7.63
C GLY A 274 0.75 -24.89 -7.98
N ARG A 275 0.56 -26.12 -7.44
CA ARG A 275 1.50 -27.25 -7.65
C ARG A 275 1.54 -27.75 -9.09
N GLY A 276 0.43 -27.66 -9.82
CA GLY A 276 0.32 -28.12 -11.20
C GLY A 276 0.85 -27.15 -12.26
N VAL A 277 1.21 -25.92 -11.88
CA VAL A 277 1.65 -24.88 -12.81
C VAL A 277 3.17 -24.90 -12.93
N GLN A 278 3.67 -25.36 -14.07
CA GLN A 278 5.09 -25.27 -14.41
C GLN A 278 5.41 -23.82 -14.82
N HIS A 279 6.19 -23.14 -14.03
CA HIS A 279 6.61 -21.77 -14.27
C HIS A 279 8.13 -21.66 -14.14
N THR A 280 8.80 -21.23 -15.22
CA THR A 280 10.22 -20.91 -15.21
C THR A 280 10.40 -19.44 -14.82
N ARG A 281 11.19 -19.17 -13.78
CA ARG A 281 11.57 -17.79 -13.41
C ARG A 281 12.91 -17.47 -14.00
N TYR A 282 12.96 -16.46 -14.88
CA TYR A 282 14.19 -16.01 -15.52
C TYR A 282 15.16 -15.37 -14.52
N ARG A 283 14.67 -14.56 -13.58
CA ARG A 283 15.45 -13.93 -12.52
C ARG A 283 14.77 -14.13 -11.17
N ARG A 284 15.48 -14.76 -10.26
CA ARG A 284 15.02 -14.89 -8.86
C ARG A 284 15.63 -13.73 -8.08
N PRO A 285 14.85 -12.98 -7.29
CA PRO A 285 15.42 -12.02 -6.36
C PRO A 285 16.31 -12.78 -5.37
N VAL A 286 17.53 -12.33 -5.21
CA VAL A 286 18.50 -12.93 -4.27
C VAL A 286 18.33 -12.21 -2.94
N TRP A 287 18.32 -12.99 -1.86
CA TRP A 287 18.28 -12.46 -0.51
C TRP A 287 19.70 -12.05 -0.09
N HIS A 288 19.85 -10.79 0.31
CA HIS A 288 21.13 -10.23 0.77
C HIS A 288 21.15 -10.07 2.30
N SER A 289 22.33 -9.97 2.89
CA SER A 289 22.49 -9.70 4.33
C SER A 289 21.76 -8.43 4.79
N MET A 290 21.71 -7.40 3.93
CA MET A 290 20.98 -6.15 4.19
C MET A 290 19.47 -6.35 4.32
N ASP A 291 18.89 -7.34 3.63
CA ASP A 291 17.47 -7.66 3.78
C ASP A 291 17.18 -8.26 5.16
N THR A 292 18.09 -9.10 5.65
CA THR A 292 18.00 -9.65 7.02
C THR A 292 18.15 -8.54 8.07
N PHE A 293 19.08 -7.60 7.86
CA PHE A 293 19.23 -6.43 8.74
C PHE A 293 17.94 -5.63 8.86
N VAL A 294 17.28 -5.34 7.72
CA VAL A 294 15.99 -4.61 7.72
C VAL A 294 14.90 -5.37 8.48
N VAL A 295 14.77 -6.69 8.26
CA VAL A 295 13.76 -7.51 8.94
C VAL A 295 14.01 -7.57 10.46
N VAL A 296 15.27 -7.71 10.88
CA VAL A 296 15.65 -7.71 12.31
C VAL A 296 15.35 -6.34 12.93
N ALA A 297 15.71 -5.26 12.25
CA ALA A 297 15.43 -3.89 12.72
C ALA A 297 13.93 -3.62 12.84
N CYS A 298 13.11 -4.15 11.91
CA CYS A 298 11.66 -4.14 12.02
C CYS A 298 11.17 -4.89 13.27
N GLY A 299 11.73 -6.05 13.57
CA GLY A 299 11.43 -6.79 14.81
C GLY A 299 11.74 -5.96 16.06
N ILE A 300 12.90 -5.32 16.10
CA ILE A 300 13.31 -4.44 17.21
C ILE A 300 12.33 -3.25 17.36
N ALA A 301 11.80 -2.73 16.26
CA ALA A 301 10.82 -1.64 16.31
C ALA A 301 9.46 -2.06 16.89
N VAL A 302 9.00 -3.28 16.57
CA VAL A 302 7.65 -3.77 17.01
C VAL A 302 7.66 -4.25 18.46
N VAL A 303 8.70 -4.96 18.89
CA VAL A 303 8.76 -5.64 20.19
C VAL A 303 8.45 -4.70 21.36
N PRO A 304 9.03 -3.48 21.47
CA PRO A 304 8.69 -2.54 22.52
C PRO A 304 7.19 -2.17 22.54
N PHE A 305 6.59 -1.97 21.35
CA PHE A 305 5.17 -1.60 21.24
C PHE A 305 4.22 -2.74 21.62
N LEU A 306 4.65 -3.99 21.54
CA LEU A 306 3.87 -5.14 22.01
C LEU A 306 3.98 -5.35 23.51
N ILE A 307 5.19 -5.16 24.07
CA ILE A 307 5.48 -5.44 25.48
C ILE A 307 4.94 -4.31 26.38
N TRP A 308 5.21 -3.05 26.05
CA TRP A 308 4.84 -1.88 26.86
C TRP A 308 3.56 -1.22 26.34
N ALA A 309 2.44 -1.94 26.47
CA ALA A 309 1.14 -1.47 25.98
C ALA A 309 0.66 -0.16 26.66
N GLU A 310 1.00 0.04 27.93
CA GLU A 310 0.60 1.23 28.70
C GLU A 310 1.28 2.50 28.18
N SER A 311 2.58 2.45 27.86
CA SER A 311 3.34 3.61 27.41
C SER A 311 2.99 4.09 25.98
N ARG A 312 2.34 3.23 25.18
CA ARG A 312 1.86 3.59 23.83
C ARG A 312 0.47 4.18 23.79
N ALA A 313 -0.34 3.88 24.83
CA ALA A 313 -1.71 4.31 24.91
C ALA A 313 -1.78 5.80 25.30
N TYR A 314 -2.45 6.57 24.47
CA TYR A 314 -2.80 7.94 24.76
C TYR A 314 -4.26 8.17 24.43
N SER A 315 -5.01 8.78 25.35
CA SER A 315 -6.38 9.21 25.12
C SER A 315 -6.52 10.66 25.57
N PRO A 316 -7.02 11.55 24.72
CA PRO A 316 -7.32 12.92 25.12
C PRO A 316 -8.58 12.98 26.02
N TYR A 317 -9.30 11.86 26.20
CA TYR A 317 -10.51 11.76 27.02
C TYR A 317 -10.23 11.09 28.37
N PRO A 318 -10.96 11.45 29.46
CA PRO A 318 -11.97 12.52 29.55
C PRO A 318 -11.38 13.92 29.66
N ALA A 319 -10.13 14.06 30.13
CA ALA A 319 -9.44 15.33 30.31
C ALA A 319 -8.14 15.36 29.50
N LEU A 320 -7.77 16.54 29.03
CA LEU A 320 -6.57 16.75 28.24
C LEU A 320 -5.32 16.50 29.10
N ALA A 321 -4.62 15.40 28.85
CA ALA A 321 -3.32 15.09 29.46
C ALA A 321 -2.18 15.28 28.45
N TRP A 322 -0.99 15.68 28.94
CA TRP A 322 0.19 15.72 28.08
C TRP A 322 0.64 14.32 27.68
N PRO A 323 0.95 14.06 26.40
CA PRO A 323 1.43 12.77 25.96
C PRO A 323 2.84 12.51 26.56
N LEU A 324 2.98 11.40 27.26
CA LEU A 324 4.28 10.96 27.77
C LEU A 324 5.10 10.33 26.65
N PHE A 325 6.40 10.65 26.62
CA PHE A 325 7.34 10.06 25.67
C PHE A 325 8.27 9.11 26.42
N ASP A 326 8.19 7.81 26.10
CA ASP A 326 9.11 6.79 26.59
C ASP A 326 10.25 6.60 25.59
N LEU A 327 11.48 6.83 26.04
CA LEU A 327 12.69 6.74 25.21
C LEU A 327 12.88 5.31 24.63
N ARG A 328 12.40 4.29 25.34
CA ARG A 328 12.48 2.89 24.89
C ARG A 328 11.65 2.65 23.64
N LEU A 329 10.43 3.18 23.61
CA LEU A 329 9.55 3.13 22.45
C LEU A 329 10.09 3.99 21.31
N GLY A 330 10.50 5.24 21.64
CA GLY A 330 11.08 6.17 20.67
C GLY A 330 12.37 5.63 20.02
N GLY A 331 13.25 5.00 20.82
CA GLY A 331 14.48 4.35 20.34
C GLY A 331 14.18 3.16 19.42
N GLY A 332 13.15 2.36 19.74
CA GLY A 332 12.71 1.27 18.87
C GLY A 332 12.28 1.74 17.48
N LEU A 333 11.64 2.91 17.37
CA LEU A 333 11.20 3.47 16.07
C LEU A 333 12.34 3.73 15.10
N LEU A 334 13.57 3.98 15.60
CA LEU A 334 14.74 4.14 14.73
C LEU A 334 15.04 2.90 13.90
N GLY A 335 14.62 1.72 14.34
CA GLY A 335 14.70 0.50 13.52
C GLY A 335 13.97 0.60 12.19
N LEU A 336 12.93 1.44 12.08
CA LEU A 336 12.23 1.68 10.82
C LEU A 336 13.01 2.55 9.81
N MET A 337 14.13 3.15 10.21
CA MET A 337 15.08 3.80 9.30
C MET A 337 16.02 2.81 8.59
N ALA A 338 16.02 1.54 8.96
CA ALA A 338 16.91 0.52 8.42
C ALA A 338 16.96 0.46 6.87
N PRO A 339 15.84 0.63 6.11
CA PRO A 339 15.92 0.67 4.65
C PRO A 339 16.78 1.82 4.12
N ALA A 340 16.72 2.99 4.75
CA ALA A 340 17.52 4.15 4.34
C ALA A 340 19.02 3.91 4.55
N PHE A 341 19.40 3.27 5.65
CA PHE A 341 20.79 2.87 5.90
C PHE A 341 21.25 1.79 4.93
N ALA A 342 20.44 0.76 4.70
CA ALA A 342 20.77 -0.34 3.80
C ALA A 342 21.02 0.17 2.36
N ARG A 343 20.30 1.18 1.89
CA ARG A 343 20.51 1.82 0.57
C ARG A 343 21.84 2.55 0.52
N ARG A 344 22.15 3.40 1.49
CA ARG A 344 23.40 4.16 1.50
C ARG A 344 24.63 3.26 1.53
N PHE A 345 24.59 2.16 2.26
CA PHE A 345 25.71 1.21 2.30
C PHE A 345 25.88 0.44 0.98
N SER A 346 24.80 0.12 0.26
CA SER A 346 24.90 -0.52 -1.06
C SER A 346 25.52 0.40 -2.11
N GLU A 347 25.21 1.69 -2.09
CA GLU A 347 25.79 2.68 -3.01
C GLU A 347 27.31 2.87 -2.79
N GLN A 348 27.75 2.94 -1.53
CA GLN A 348 29.18 3.04 -1.20
C GLN A 348 30.00 1.79 -1.60
N SER A 349 29.37 0.61 -1.63
CA SER A 349 30.06 -0.62 -2.05
C SER A 349 30.26 -0.69 -3.56
N ASP A 350 29.38 -0.10 -4.34
CA ASP A 350 29.46 -0.08 -5.82
C ASP A 350 30.45 0.98 -6.33
N ASP A 351 30.70 2.06 -5.59
CA ASP A 351 31.67 3.11 -5.95
C ASP A 351 33.15 2.68 -5.74
N HIS A 352 33.41 1.54 -5.12
CA HIS A 352 34.76 1.02 -4.83
C HIS A 352 35.18 -0.16 -5.73
N ILE A 353 34.36 -0.56 -6.72
CA ILE A 353 34.64 -1.60 -7.71
C ILE A 353 34.75 -0.99 -9.12
#